data_db059847d3f2cc8d12fcd242656e7c7a
#
_entry.id   db059847d3f2cc8d12fcd242656e7c7a
#
_cell.length_a   1.000
_cell.length_b   1.000
_cell.length_c   1.000
_cell.angle_alpha   90.00
_cell.angle_beta   90.00
_cell.angle_gamma   90.00
#
_symmetry.space_group_name_H-M   'P 1'
#
loop_
_entity.id
_entity.type
_entity.pdbx_description
1 polymer ?
#
loop_
_entity_poly.entity_id
_entity_poly.type
_entity_poly.pdbx_seq_one_letter_code
_entity_poly.pdbx_strand_id
1 'polypeptide(L)'
;VLFDLPEYIALFDIFPQAGALLDTGHAHVNGWDIPAVVKALGERLAACHVHDNDGSGDAHLPVGQGDIDWKAYFGAVKKYAPQATQVFEYCCGFNNTKDLEAHIAELKANYKL
;
A
#
# COMPACT_ATOMS: atom_id res chain seq x y z
N VAL A 1 -6.58 -7.34 13.16
CA VAL A 1 -5.49 -6.44 13.49
C VAL A 1 -5.42 -6.29 14.98
N LEU A 2 -4.25 -6.48 15.53
CA LEU A 2 -4.04 -6.49 16.98
C LEU A 2 -3.50 -5.16 17.51
N PHE A 3 -3.15 -4.24 16.60
CA PHE A 3 -2.54 -2.97 16.98
C PHE A 3 -3.33 -1.81 16.36
N ASP A 4 -3.46 -0.74 17.12
CA ASP A 4 -3.82 0.54 16.54
C ASP A 4 -2.59 1.14 15.82
N LEU A 5 -2.79 2.21 15.07
CA LEU A 5 -1.71 2.83 14.30
C LEU A 5 -0.54 3.33 15.16
N PRO A 6 -0.75 4.00 16.31
CA PRO A 6 0.33 4.39 17.20
C PRO A 6 1.17 3.21 17.71
N GLU A 7 0.52 2.11 18.10
CA GLU A 7 1.20 0.89 18.56
C GLU A 7 2.01 0.24 17.43
N TYR A 8 1.44 0.19 16.22
CA TYR A 8 2.14 -0.32 15.05
C TYR A 8 3.41 0.47 14.75
N ILE A 9 3.35 1.80 14.78
CA ILE A 9 4.52 2.66 14.54
C ILE A 9 5.56 2.48 15.66
N ALA A 10 5.12 2.47 16.92
CA ALA A 10 6.01 2.32 18.09
C ALA A 10 6.77 0.99 18.09
N LEU A 11 6.22 -0.06 17.46
CA LEU A 11 6.88 -1.35 17.35
C LEU A 11 8.27 -1.25 16.71
N PHE A 12 8.44 -0.37 15.75
CA PHE A 12 9.72 -0.18 15.04
C PHE A 12 10.75 0.62 15.85
N ASP A 13 10.33 1.32 16.89
CA ASP A 13 11.25 1.92 17.87
C ASP A 13 11.81 0.84 18.83
N ILE A 14 10.98 -0.17 19.15
CA ILE A 14 11.37 -1.32 19.98
C ILE A 14 12.28 -2.29 19.20
N PHE A 15 12.00 -2.48 17.91
CA PHE A 15 12.73 -3.39 17.03
C PHE A 15 13.36 -2.62 15.85
N PRO A 16 14.44 -1.84 16.07
CA PRO A 16 14.99 -0.96 15.05
C PRO A 16 15.59 -1.70 13.85
N GLN A 17 15.87 -3.00 13.96
CA GLN A 17 16.31 -3.85 12.85
C GLN A 17 15.17 -4.38 11.98
N ALA A 18 13.92 -4.23 12.41
CA ALA A 18 12.76 -4.68 11.64
C ALA A 18 12.38 -3.64 10.58
N GLY A 19 12.08 -4.10 9.37
CA GLY A 19 11.42 -3.29 8.35
C GLY A 19 9.90 -3.40 8.48
N ALA A 20 9.21 -2.29 8.22
CA ALA A 20 7.76 -2.26 8.20
C ALA A 20 7.21 -2.79 6.88
N LEU A 21 6.11 -3.51 6.92
CA LEU A 21 5.28 -3.85 5.78
C LEU A 21 3.92 -3.16 5.97
N LEU A 22 3.53 -2.33 5.01
CA LEU A 22 2.22 -1.70 4.98
C LEU A 22 1.32 -2.42 3.98
N ASP A 23 0.19 -2.92 4.46
CA ASP A 23 -0.88 -3.45 3.62
C ASP A 23 -1.91 -2.35 3.38
N THR A 24 -2.08 -1.92 2.13
CA THR A 24 -2.96 -0.80 1.78
C THR A 24 -4.42 -1.10 2.00
N GLY A 25 -4.85 -2.33 1.68
CA GLY A 25 -6.24 -2.75 1.86
C GLY A 25 -6.62 -2.86 3.33
N HIS A 26 -5.78 -3.49 4.14
CA HIS A 26 -6.00 -3.57 5.59
C HIS A 26 -5.99 -2.18 6.24
N ALA A 27 -5.08 -1.30 5.85
CA ALA A 27 -5.04 0.06 6.35
C ALA A 27 -6.33 0.83 6.02
N HIS A 28 -6.86 0.65 4.81
CA HIS A 28 -8.11 1.28 4.38
C HIS A 28 -9.32 0.78 5.16
N VAL A 29 -9.48 -0.53 5.32
CA VAL A 29 -10.55 -1.14 6.14
C VAL A 29 -10.49 -0.67 7.60
N ASN A 30 -9.28 -0.44 8.13
CA ASN A 30 -9.09 0.08 9.48
C ASN A 30 -9.28 1.62 9.58
N GLY A 31 -9.57 2.30 8.48
CA GLY A 31 -9.76 3.76 8.45
C GLY A 31 -8.47 4.55 8.67
N TRP A 32 -7.31 3.98 8.37
CA TRP A 32 -6.03 4.68 8.50
C TRP A 32 -5.82 5.67 7.36
N ASP A 33 -5.23 6.82 7.67
CA ASP A 33 -4.71 7.76 6.67
C ASP A 33 -3.42 7.17 6.06
N ILE A 34 -3.55 6.45 4.95
CA ILE A 34 -2.45 5.69 4.35
C ILE A 34 -1.25 6.60 3.99
N PRO A 35 -1.42 7.76 3.35
CA PRO A 35 -0.32 8.69 3.12
C PRO A 35 0.40 9.14 4.40
N ALA A 36 -0.35 9.37 5.48
CA ALA A 36 0.23 9.72 6.78
C ALA A 36 1.02 8.56 7.39
N VAL A 37 0.55 7.32 7.25
CA VAL A 37 1.28 6.11 7.66
C VAL A 37 2.60 5.98 6.90
N VAL A 38 2.57 6.11 5.57
CA VAL A 38 3.77 6.06 4.73
C VAL A 38 4.79 7.12 5.18
N LYS A 39 4.33 8.35 5.45
CA LYS A 39 5.18 9.43 5.95
C LYS A 39 5.78 9.11 7.33
N ALA A 40 4.99 8.56 8.24
CA ALA A 40 5.44 8.23 9.60
C ALA A 40 6.47 7.10 9.61
N LEU A 41 6.31 6.09 8.76
CA LEU A 41 7.25 4.98 8.63
C LEU A 41 8.52 5.39 7.86
N GLY A 42 8.38 6.18 6.80
CA GLY A 42 9.51 6.70 6.04
C GLY A 42 10.50 5.62 5.60
N GLU A 43 11.77 5.78 5.97
CA GLU A 43 12.84 4.83 5.62
C GLU A 43 12.67 3.43 6.24
N ARG A 44 11.85 3.29 7.27
CA ARG A 44 11.53 2.01 7.90
C ARG A 44 10.57 1.16 7.07
N LEU A 45 9.84 1.78 6.12
CA LEU A 45 8.91 1.07 5.24
C LEU A 45 9.70 0.26 4.21
N ALA A 46 9.75 -1.05 4.39
CA ALA A 46 10.49 -1.96 3.53
C ALA A 46 9.67 -2.44 2.33
N ALA A 47 8.39 -2.70 2.54
CA ALA A 47 7.49 -3.19 1.51
C ALA A 47 6.04 -2.74 1.74
N CYS A 48 5.26 -2.75 0.67
CA CYS A 48 3.83 -2.56 0.72
C CYS A 48 3.13 -3.69 -0.04
N HIS A 49 2.07 -4.27 0.55
CA HIS A 49 1.07 -5.02 -0.19
C HIS A 49 0.07 -4.04 -0.77
N VAL A 50 -0.11 -4.08 -2.09
CA VAL A 50 -0.87 -3.09 -2.83
C VAL A 50 -2.09 -3.74 -3.45
N HIS A 51 -3.24 -3.44 -2.91
CA HIS A 51 -4.55 -3.82 -3.43
C HIS A 51 -5.61 -2.83 -2.95
N ASP A 52 -6.74 -2.81 -3.65
CA ASP A 52 -7.81 -1.87 -3.43
C ASP A 52 -9.02 -2.51 -2.72
N ASN A 53 -9.84 -1.71 -2.10
CA ASN A 53 -11.18 -2.05 -1.60
C ASN A 53 -11.97 -0.75 -1.38
N ASP A 54 -13.25 -0.89 -0.99
CA ASP A 54 -14.14 0.22 -0.70
C ASP A 54 -14.30 0.51 0.81
N GLY A 55 -13.40 -0.02 1.63
CA GLY A 55 -13.43 0.11 3.09
C GLY A 55 -14.41 -0.84 3.80
N SER A 56 -15.30 -1.53 3.07
CA SER A 56 -16.27 -2.45 3.68
C SER A 56 -15.68 -3.82 4.02
N GLY A 57 -14.56 -4.20 3.38
CA GLY A 57 -13.89 -5.47 3.58
C GLY A 57 -12.62 -5.60 2.75
N ASP A 58 -11.86 -6.64 3.04
CA ASP A 58 -10.56 -6.92 2.43
C ASP A 58 -10.73 -7.64 1.08
N ALA A 59 -11.09 -6.87 0.03
CA ALA A 59 -11.51 -7.41 -1.26
C ALA A 59 -10.37 -7.73 -2.24
N HIS A 60 -9.13 -7.30 -1.96
CA HIS A 60 -7.97 -7.50 -2.84
C HIS A 60 -8.21 -7.13 -4.31
N LEU A 61 -8.89 -6.01 -4.56
CA LEU A 61 -9.18 -5.53 -5.91
C LEU A 61 -7.93 -4.93 -6.58
N PRO A 62 -7.86 -4.93 -7.91
CA PRO A 62 -6.88 -4.11 -8.63
C PRO A 62 -6.97 -2.63 -8.27
N VAL A 63 -5.82 -1.96 -8.27
CA VAL A 63 -5.72 -0.51 -8.05
C VAL A 63 -6.68 0.25 -8.96
N GLY A 64 -7.51 1.10 -8.37
CA GLY A 64 -8.51 1.90 -9.05
C GLY A 64 -9.89 1.25 -9.19
N GLN A 65 -10.10 0.06 -8.63
CA GLN A 65 -11.42 -0.59 -8.58
C GLN A 65 -12.13 -0.46 -7.22
N GLY A 66 -11.48 0.12 -6.24
CA GLY A 66 -12.04 0.55 -4.96
C GLY A 66 -12.05 2.07 -4.85
N ASP A 67 -11.83 2.58 -3.64
CA ASP A 67 -11.88 4.01 -3.37
C ASP A 67 -10.65 4.55 -2.60
N ILE A 68 -9.56 3.79 -2.53
CA ILE A 68 -8.28 4.28 -1.99
C ILE A 68 -7.76 5.42 -2.85
N ASP A 69 -7.31 6.52 -2.24
CA ASP A 69 -6.64 7.63 -2.96
C ASP A 69 -5.22 7.24 -3.39
N TRP A 70 -5.12 6.58 -4.53
CA TRP A 70 -3.85 6.09 -5.09
C TRP A 70 -2.90 7.21 -5.48
N LYS A 71 -3.42 8.37 -5.87
CA LYS A 71 -2.58 9.52 -6.18
C LYS A 71 -1.86 10.03 -4.93
N ALA A 72 -2.58 10.14 -3.83
CA ALA A 72 -2.01 10.53 -2.55
C ALA A 72 -1.04 9.45 -2.02
N TYR A 73 -1.41 8.16 -2.12
CA TYR A 73 -0.56 7.04 -1.71
C TYR A 73 0.78 7.01 -2.45
N PHE A 74 0.76 6.93 -3.79
CA PHE A 74 2.00 6.88 -4.57
C PHE A 74 2.81 8.17 -4.46
N GLY A 75 2.15 9.31 -4.30
CA GLY A 75 2.82 10.58 -3.99
C GLY A 75 3.59 10.53 -2.67
N ALA A 76 3.00 9.95 -1.64
CA ALA A 76 3.64 9.77 -0.34
C ALA A 76 4.80 8.77 -0.40
N VAL A 77 4.61 7.63 -1.07
CA VAL A 77 5.68 6.61 -1.27
C VAL A 77 6.88 7.24 -1.94
N LYS A 78 6.69 7.96 -3.06
CA LYS A 78 7.79 8.62 -3.77
C LYS A 78 8.55 9.61 -2.91
N LYS A 79 7.85 10.31 -2.05
CA LYS A 79 8.42 11.39 -1.23
C LYS A 79 9.12 10.88 0.03
N TYR A 80 8.53 9.89 0.69
CA TYR A 80 8.94 9.49 2.04
C TYR A 80 9.53 8.09 2.13
N ALA A 81 9.20 7.20 1.19
CA ALA A 81 9.61 5.80 1.21
C ALA A 81 9.92 5.26 -0.21
N PRO A 82 10.76 5.96 -1.01
CA PRO A 82 11.03 5.55 -2.40
C PRO A 82 11.73 4.20 -2.52
N GLN A 83 12.31 3.68 -1.43
CA GLN A 83 12.95 2.37 -1.35
C GLN A 83 11.98 1.23 -1.15
N ALA A 84 10.72 1.50 -0.74
CA ALA A 84 9.76 0.47 -0.39
C ALA A 84 9.31 -0.35 -1.61
N THR A 85 9.47 -1.67 -1.52
CA THR A 85 9.01 -2.59 -2.58
C THR A 85 7.50 -2.62 -2.64
N GLN A 86 6.93 -2.46 -3.84
CA GLN A 86 5.49 -2.54 -4.06
C GLN A 86 5.13 -3.95 -4.55
N VAL A 87 4.35 -4.70 -3.77
CA VAL A 87 3.87 -6.04 -4.09
C VAL A 87 2.38 -5.96 -4.39
N PHE A 88 2.00 -6.15 -5.63
CA PHE A 88 0.59 -6.12 -6.04
C PHE A 88 -0.07 -7.46 -5.73
N GLU A 89 -1.07 -7.46 -4.85
CA GLU A 89 -1.81 -8.63 -4.38
C GLU A 89 -3.27 -8.58 -4.83
N TYR A 90 -3.54 -9.08 -6.01
CA TYR A 90 -4.90 -9.09 -6.56
C TYR A 90 -5.54 -10.48 -6.52
N CYS A 91 -6.78 -10.58 -6.04
CA CYS A 91 -7.54 -11.83 -6.05
C CYS A 91 -8.18 -12.11 -7.41
N CYS A 92 -8.34 -11.10 -8.26
CA CYS A 92 -9.13 -11.17 -9.50
C CYS A 92 -8.76 -10.04 -10.46
N GLY A 93 -9.51 -9.91 -11.55
CA GLY A 93 -9.41 -8.78 -12.48
C GLY A 93 -8.55 -9.04 -13.70
N PHE A 94 -7.79 -10.14 -13.75
CA PHE A 94 -6.90 -10.45 -14.87
C PHE A 94 -7.09 -11.90 -15.33
N ASN A 95 -7.18 -12.10 -16.65
CA ASN A 95 -7.35 -13.43 -17.23
C ASN A 95 -6.02 -14.09 -17.56
N ASN A 96 -4.96 -13.30 -17.65
CA ASN A 96 -3.62 -13.78 -18.03
C ASN A 96 -2.55 -12.75 -17.62
N THR A 97 -1.30 -13.14 -17.74
CA THR A 97 -0.13 -12.32 -17.39
C THR A 97 -0.03 -11.03 -18.22
N LYS A 98 -0.45 -11.05 -19.49
CA LYS A 98 -0.37 -9.86 -20.35
C LYS A 98 -1.30 -8.74 -19.88
N ASP A 99 -2.50 -9.12 -19.43
CA ASP A 99 -3.47 -8.14 -18.91
C ASP A 99 -2.94 -7.51 -17.63
N LEU A 100 -2.30 -8.30 -16.75
CA LEU A 100 -1.66 -7.81 -15.55
C LEU A 100 -0.46 -6.90 -15.88
N GLU A 101 0.40 -7.29 -16.81
CA GLU A 101 1.54 -6.48 -17.27
C GLU A 101 1.07 -5.13 -17.84
N ALA A 102 -0.01 -5.14 -18.64
CA ALA A 102 -0.60 -3.91 -19.19
C ALA A 102 -1.12 -3.00 -18.08
N HIS A 103 -1.82 -3.55 -17.09
CA HIS A 103 -2.29 -2.80 -15.92
C HIS A 103 -1.12 -2.17 -15.14
N ILE A 104 -0.07 -2.93 -14.86
CA ILE A 104 1.10 -2.41 -14.15
C ILE A 104 1.81 -1.31 -14.98
N ALA A 105 1.89 -1.47 -16.30
CA ALA A 105 2.44 -0.43 -17.16
C ALA A 105 1.60 0.86 -17.14
N GLU A 106 0.29 0.74 -17.11
CA GLU A 106 -0.63 1.87 -16.95
C GLU A 106 -0.44 2.57 -15.61
N LEU A 107 -0.35 1.84 -14.52
CA LEU A 107 -0.08 2.41 -13.19
C LEU A 107 1.25 3.16 -13.17
N LYS A 108 2.30 2.59 -13.75
CA LYS A 108 3.60 3.25 -13.87
C LYS A 108 3.52 4.56 -14.63
N ALA A 109 2.76 4.60 -15.73
CA ALA A 109 2.58 5.82 -16.52
C ALA A 109 1.75 6.87 -15.76
N ASN A 110 0.61 6.47 -15.16
CA ASN A 110 -0.33 7.37 -14.50
C ASN A 110 0.26 7.98 -13.23
N TYR A 111 0.98 7.20 -12.46
CA TYR A 111 1.57 7.63 -11.18
C TYR A 111 3.07 7.93 -11.26
N LYS A 112 3.69 7.77 -12.44
CA LYS A 112 5.14 8.00 -12.67
C LYS A 112 6.02 7.17 -11.73
N LEU A 113 5.69 5.90 -11.61
CA LEU A 113 6.41 4.94 -10.77
C LEU A 113 7.71 4.47 -11.42
#